data_4fb6e296a3c148377aa31d8922b4d560
#
_entry.id   4fb6e296a3c148377aa31d8922b4d560
#
_cell.length_a   1.000
_cell.length_b   1.000
_cell.length_c   1.000
_cell.angle_alpha   90.00
_cell.angle_beta   90.00
_cell.angle_gamma   90.00
#
_symmetry.space_group_name_H-M   'P 1'
#
loop_
_entity.id
_entity.type
_entity.pdbx_description
1 polymer ?
#
loop_
_entity_poly.entity_id
_entity_poly.type
_entity_poly.pdbx_seq_one_letter_code
_entity_poly.pdbx_strand_id
1 'polypeptide(L)'
;DAQPAAITVHARTKKEMSLVPARWEHVARAVELARGSGVLILGNGDVKSMAEARARVEETGCDGVMIGRGLFGNPWFFSESFPVSVAERLRVMCEHTEMYEEFFLGKKSFALMKKHYQAYVHGFDGAKELRTALMEREDAAAVRNCTEAFVKKNDCLMDHGRESG
;
A
#
# COMPACT_ATOMS: atom_id res chain seq x y z
N ASP A 1 -21.58 -28.48 -5.90
CA ASP A 1 -20.98 -27.35 -6.64
C ASP A 1 -20.95 -26.11 -5.74
N ALA A 2 -19.80 -25.44 -5.69
CA ALA A 2 -19.66 -24.20 -4.94
C ALA A 2 -20.39 -23.09 -5.71
N GLN A 3 -21.17 -22.28 -4.97
CA GLN A 3 -21.80 -21.05 -5.51
C GLN A 3 -21.20 -19.85 -4.75
N PRO A 4 -20.02 -19.34 -5.15
CA PRO A 4 -19.40 -18.20 -4.47
C PRO A 4 -20.21 -16.93 -4.75
N ALA A 5 -20.28 -16.02 -3.77
CA ALA A 5 -20.86 -14.70 -3.97
C ALA A 5 -19.95 -13.82 -4.85
N ALA A 6 -18.64 -13.99 -4.76
CA ALA A 6 -17.66 -13.25 -5.55
C ALA A 6 -16.41 -14.09 -5.83
N ILE A 7 -15.73 -13.79 -6.94
CA ILE A 7 -14.44 -14.37 -7.33
C ILE A 7 -13.46 -13.24 -7.61
N THR A 8 -12.29 -13.27 -6.95
CA THR A 8 -11.19 -12.36 -7.31
C THR A 8 -10.25 -13.02 -8.28
N VAL A 9 -10.02 -12.39 -9.44
CA VAL A 9 -9.11 -12.84 -10.48
C VAL A 9 -7.83 -12.03 -10.44
N HIS A 10 -6.70 -12.66 -10.08
CA HIS A 10 -5.39 -12.03 -10.22
C HIS A 10 -4.91 -12.17 -11.67
N ALA A 11 -4.66 -11.03 -12.30
CA ALA A 11 -4.31 -10.93 -13.71
C ALA A 11 -2.87 -11.40 -14.06
N ARG A 12 -2.34 -12.39 -13.31
CA ARG A 12 -1.07 -13.09 -13.55
C ARG A 12 -1.12 -14.51 -13.04
N THR A 13 -0.29 -15.37 -13.59
CA THR A 13 -0.06 -16.70 -13.04
C THR A 13 0.89 -16.65 -11.83
N LYS A 14 0.86 -17.70 -10.99
CA LYS A 14 1.77 -17.83 -9.85
C LYS A 14 3.25 -17.85 -10.28
N LYS A 15 3.57 -18.37 -11.47
CA LYS A 15 4.94 -18.45 -11.98
C LYS A 15 5.47 -17.06 -12.42
N GLU A 16 4.60 -16.22 -12.93
CA GLU A 16 4.94 -14.88 -13.41
C GLU A 16 5.20 -13.89 -12.28
N MET A 17 4.57 -14.09 -11.13
CA MET A 17 4.70 -13.20 -9.97
C MET A 17 4.54 -11.71 -10.35
N SER A 18 5.60 -10.89 -10.14
CA SER A 18 5.65 -9.47 -10.52
C SER A 18 6.59 -9.19 -11.71
N LEU A 19 7.03 -10.23 -12.43
CA LEU A 19 8.02 -10.12 -13.51
C LEU A 19 7.42 -9.61 -14.82
N VAL A 20 6.11 -9.66 -14.95
CA VAL A 20 5.36 -9.20 -16.14
C VAL A 20 4.23 -8.25 -15.71
N PRO A 21 3.73 -7.37 -16.59
CA PRO A 21 2.53 -6.58 -16.32
C PRO A 21 1.28 -7.47 -16.07
N ALA A 22 0.34 -6.96 -15.28
CA ALA A 22 -0.95 -7.61 -15.09
C ALA A 22 -1.77 -7.57 -16.38
N ARG A 23 -2.29 -8.73 -16.80
CA ARG A 23 -3.08 -8.90 -18.04
C ARG A 23 -4.56 -8.86 -17.73
N TRP A 24 -5.13 -7.69 -17.77
CA TRP A 24 -6.53 -7.45 -17.41
C TRP A 24 -7.55 -8.05 -18.38
N GLU A 25 -7.14 -8.47 -19.57
CA GLU A 25 -7.96 -9.26 -20.50
C GLU A 25 -8.46 -10.58 -19.89
N HIS A 26 -7.71 -11.17 -18.95
CA HIS A 26 -8.17 -12.35 -18.21
C HIS A 26 -9.31 -12.01 -17.22
N VAL A 27 -9.31 -10.80 -16.66
CA VAL A 27 -10.42 -10.32 -15.83
C VAL A 27 -11.65 -10.11 -16.69
N ALA A 28 -11.53 -9.43 -17.84
CA ALA A 28 -12.63 -9.25 -18.79
C ALA A 28 -13.23 -10.59 -19.23
N ARG A 29 -12.36 -11.58 -19.52
CA ARG A 29 -12.82 -12.93 -19.86
C ARG A 29 -13.58 -13.62 -18.73
N ALA A 30 -13.16 -13.44 -17.47
CA ALA A 30 -13.89 -13.96 -16.32
C ALA A 30 -15.27 -13.32 -16.17
N VAL A 31 -15.37 -12.01 -16.41
CA VAL A 31 -16.68 -11.28 -16.43
C VAL A 31 -17.63 -11.89 -17.47
N GLU A 32 -17.15 -12.13 -18.69
CA GLU A 32 -17.96 -12.78 -19.73
C GLU A 32 -18.47 -14.15 -19.31
N LEU A 33 -17.59 -14.97 -18.71
CA LEU A 33 -17.95 -16.32 -18.27
C LEU A 33 -18.92 -16.34 -17.08
N ALA A 34 -18.87 -15.31 -16.22
CA ALA A 34 -19.76 -15.16 -15.07
C ALA A 34 -21.12 -14.53 -15.42
N ARG A 35 -21.32 -14.08 -16.65
CA ARG A 35 -22.54 -13.37 -17.06
C ARG A 35 -23.78 -14.23 -16.79
N GLY A 36 -24.74 -13.67 -16.05
CA GLY A 36 -25.99 -14.33 -15.69
C GLY A 36 -25.90 -15.31 -14.53
N SER A 37 -24.72 -15.53 -13.95
CA SER A 37 -24.54 -16.44 -12.80
C SER A 37 -24.89 -15.80 -11.45
N GLY A 38 -24.92 -14.45 -11.37
CA GLY A 38 -25.04 -13.72 -10.10
C GLY A 38 -23.75 -13.63 -9.30
N VAL A 39 -22.62 -14.16 -9.81
CA VAL A 39 -21.30 -14.12 -9.15
C VAL A 39 -20.59 -12.82 -9.50
N LEU A 40 -20.14 -12.06 -8.50
CA LEU A 40 -19.37 -10.85 -8.70
C LEU A 40 -17.92 -11.18 -9.08
N ILE A 41 -17.37 -10.44 -10.06
CA ILE A 41 -15.97 -10.59 -10.47
C ILE A 41 -15.15 -9.37 -10.03
N LEU A 42 -14.14 -9.60 -9.20
CA LEU A 42 -13.19 -8.59 -8.76
C LEU A 42 -11.86 -8.79 -9.48
N GLY A 43 -11.33 -7.73 -10.09
CA GLY A 43 -10.01 -7.75 -10.71
C GLY A 43 -8.89 -7.42 -9.69
N ASN A 44 -7.70 -8.02 -9.85
CA ASN A 44 -6.52 -7.71 -9.03
C ASN A 44 -5.25 -7.72 -9.89
N GLY A 45 -4.36 -6.76 -9.65
CA GLY A 45 -3.02 -6.68 -10.25
C GLY A 45 -2.64 -5.26 -10.69
N ASP A 46 -1.50 -4.76 -10.21
CA ASP A 46 -0.81 -3.52 -10.59
C ASP A 46 -1.60 -2.20 -10.48
N VAL A 47 -2.65 -2.16 -9.72
CA VAL A 47 -3.43 -0.93 -9.51
C VAL A 47 -2.77 -0.07 -8.43
N LYS A 48 -2.46 1.18 -8.77
CA LYS A 48 -1.69 2.12 -7.92
C LYS A 48 -2.49 3.36 -7.50
N SER A 49 -3.67 3.58 -8.08
CA SER A 49 -4.54 4.72 -7.75
C SER A 49 -6.01 4.36 -7.90
N MET A 50 -6.88 5.17 -7.30
CA MET A 50 -8.33 5.04 -7.49
C MET A 50 -8.75 5.34 -8.94
N ALA A 51 -8.04 6.26 -9.61
CA ALA A 51 -8.28 6.54 -11.03
C ALA A 51 -8.00 5.30 -11.90
N GLU A 52 -6.86 4.62 -11.67
CA GLU A 52 -6.58 3.34 -12.34
C GLU A 52 -7.63 2.26 -12.00
N ALA A 53 -8.07 2.18 -10.74
CA ALA A 53 -9.09 1.22 -10.35
C ALA A 53 -10.39 1.44 -11.14
N ARG A 54 -10.85 2.69 -11.25
CA ARG A 54 -12.04 3.05 -12.04
C ARG A 54 -11.85 2.73 -13.53
N ALA A 55 -10.69 3.08 -14.10
CA ALA A 55 -10.39 2.77 -15.50
C ALA A 55 -10.42 1.26 -15.78
N ARG A 56 -9.92 0.42 -14.84
CA ARG A 56 -9.98 -1.04 -14.98
C ARG A 56 -11.41 -1.59 -14.92
N VAL A 57 -12.27 -1.02 -14.07
CA VAL A 57 -13.70 -1.38 -14.06
C VAL A 57 -14.35 -1.04 -15.39
N GLU A 58 -14.11 0.15 -15.92
CA GLU A 58 -14.66 0.58 -17.22
C GLU A 58 -14.15 -0.30 -18.38
N GLU A 59 -12.85 -0.63 -18.39
CA GLU A 59 -12.20 -1.44 -19.44
C GLU A 59 -12.71 -2.88 -19.46
N THR A 60 -12.89 -3.50 -18.28
CA THR A 60 -13.14 -4.94 -18.18
C THR A 60 -14.59 -5.30 -17.85
N GLY A 61 -15.36 -4.35 -17.35
CA GLY A 61 -16.72 -4.57 -16.85
C GLY A 61 -16.78 -5.36 -15.54
N CYS A 62 -15.66 -5.50 -14.80
CA CYS A 62 -15.67 -6.16 -13.50
C CYS A 62 -16.42 -5.35 -12.44
N ASP A 63 -16.96 -6.03 -11.42
CA ASP A 63 -17.77 -5.41 -10.36
C ASP A 63 -16.95 -4.59 -9.37
N GLY A 64 -15.62 -4.78 -9.35
CA GLY A 64 -14.73 -4.04 -8.49
C GLY A 64 -13.27 -4.43 -8.65
N VAL A 65 -12.39 -3.76 -7.90
CA VAL A 65 -10.93 -3.97 -7.95
C VAL A 65 -10.39 -4.21 -6.55
N MET A 66 -9.65 -5.30 -6.39
CA MET A 66 -8.89 -5.58 -5.17
C MET A 66 -7.53 -4.90 -5.25
N ILE A 67 -7.25 -4.03 -4.28
CA ILE A 67 -5.97 -3.34 -4.18
C ILE A 67 -5.04 -4.11 -3.22
N GLY A 68 -3.82 -4.34 -3.66
CA GLY A 68 -2.78 -4.98 -2.85
C GLY A 68 -1.68 -4.00 -2.47
N ARG A 69 -0.53 -4.12 -3.11
CA ARG A 69 0.68 -3.34 -2.81
C ARG A 69 0.51 -1.82 -2.94
N GLY A 70 -0.47 -1.34 -3.71
CA GLY A 70 -0.78 0.08 -3.82
C GLY A 70 -1.13 0.78 -2.50
N LEU A 71 -1.55 0.00 -1.48
CA LEU A 71 -1.86 0.52 -0.15
C LEU A 71 -0.62 0.70 0.75
N PHE A 72 0.52 0.11 0.39
CA PHE A 72 1.70 0.17 1.25
C PHE A 72 2.21 1.60 1.36
N GLY A 73 2.32 2.08 2.60
CA GLY A 73 2.72 3.45 2.90
C GLY A 73 1.71 4.53 2.50
N ASN A 74 0.52 4.14 2.07
CA ASN A 74 -0.55 5.06 1.69
C ASN A 74 -1.91 4.65 2.30
N PRO A 75 -2.13 4.88 3.60
CA PRO A 75 -3.43 4.62 4.23
C PRO A 75 -4.55 5.55 3.73
N TRP A 76 -4.21 6.63 3.02
CA TRP A 76 -5.16 7.58 2.42
C TRP A 76 -5.64 7.16 1.03
N PHE A 77 -5.25 6.00 0.52
CA PHE A 77 -5.52 5.54 -0.84
C PHE A 77 -7.01 5.67 -1.23
N PHE A 78 -7.90 5.24 -0.35
CA PHE A 78 -9.35 5.26 -0.62
C PHE A 78 -10.01 6.62 -0.34
N SER A 79 -9.40 7.48 0.45
CA SER A 79 -9.89 8.85 0.69
C SER A 79 -9.47 9.83 -0.39
N GLU A 80 -8.53 9.43 -1.25
CA GLU A 80 -7.93 10.28 -2.29
C GLU A 80 -7.29 11.57 -1.74
N SER A 81 -7.01 11.60 -0.43
CA SER A 81 -6.41 12.76 0.28
C SER A 81 -4.89 12.80 0.16
N PHE A 82 -4.34 12.18 -0.86
CA PHE A 82 -2.90 12.16 -1.15
C PHE A 82 -2.57 13.17 -2.27
N PRO A 83 -1.42 13.86 -2.27
CA PRO A 83 -0.28 13.69 -1.36
C PRO A 83 -0.45 14.39 0.00
N VAL A 84 0.11 13.76 1.04
CA VAL A 84 0.28 14.35 2.38
C VAL A 84 1.72 14.81 2.59
N SER A 85 1.96 15.68 3.56
CA SER A 85 3.31 16.13 3.92
C SER A 85 4.18 14.95 4.37
N VAL A 86 5.50 15.10 4.25
CA VAL A 86 6.45 14.09 4.76
C VAL A 86 6.26 13.89 6.27
N ALA A 87 6.08 14.99 7.01
CA ALA A 87 5.86 14.94 8.46
C ALA A 87 4.61 14.12 8.82
N GLU A 88 3.49 14.34 8.13
CA GLU A 88 2.26 13.59 8.34
C GLU A 88 2.44 12.10 8.00
N ARG A 89 3.12 11.80 6.90
CA ARG A 89 3.41 10.41 6.51
C ARG A 89 4.28 9.69 7.53
N LEU A 90 5.28 10.36 8.10
CA LEU A 90 6.14 9.81 9.15
C LEU A 90 5.38 9.65 10.48
N ARG A 91 4.50 10.59 10.81
CA ARG A 91 3.62 10.49 11.98
C ARG A 91 2.75 9.22 11.90
N VAL A 92 2.08 9.03 10.77
CA VAL A 92 1.22 7.85 10.53
C VAL A 92 2.03 6.55 10.48
N MET A 93 3.27 6.58 10.00
CA MET A 93 4.17 5.43 10.11
C MET A 93 4.42 5.03 11.56
N CYS A 94 4.64 5.99 12.45
CA CYS A 94 4.81 5.73 13.88
C CYS A 94 3.54 5.14 14.50
N GLU A 95 2.37 5.71 14.22
CA GLU A 95 1.08 5.18 14.67
C GLU A 95 0.84 3.74 14.18
N HIS A 96 1.11 3.46 12.91
CA HIS A 96 1.02 2.11 12.37
C HIS A 96 1.95 1.14 13.11
N THR A 97 3.15 1.59 13.46
CA THR A 97 4.11 0.77 14.20
C THR A 97 3.64 0.47 15.61
N GLU A 98 3.08 1.46 16.32
CA GLU A 98 2.51 1.31 17.66
C GLU A 98 1.29 0.37 17.64
N MET A 99 0.37 0.58 16.71
CA MET A 99 -0.79 -0.30 16.53
C MET A 99 -0.37 -1.74 16.22
N TYR A 100 0.68 -1.93 15.42
CA TYR A 100 1.22 -3.27 15.13
C TYR A 100 1.73 -3.95 16.39
N GLU A 101 2.54 -3.24 17.19
CA GLU A 101 3.12 -3.76 18.42
C GLU A 101 2.02 -4.09 19.44
N GLU A 102 1.08 -3.19 19.68
CA GLU A 102 -0.07 -3.38 20.57
C GLU A 102 -0.94 -4.56 20.12
N PHE A 103 -1.34 -4.59 18.84
CA PHE A 103 -2.24 -5.62 18.32
C PHE A 103 -1.64 -7.03 18.40
N PHE A 104 -0.35 -7.16 18.12
CA PHE A 104 0.29 -8.47 18.13
C PHE A 104 0.89 -8.86 19.48
N LEU A 105 1.14 -7.92 20.40
CA LEU A 105 1.63 -8.17 21.78
C LEU A 105 2.72 -9.26 21.83
N GLY A 106 3.75 -9.16 21.01
CA GLY A 106 4.84 -10.14 20.93
C GLY A 106 4.50 -11.48 20.23
N LYS A 107 3.26 -11.70 19.77
CA LYS A 107 2.87 -12.91 19.01
C LYS A 107 3.46 -12.94 17.59
N LYS A 108 3.87 -11.78 17.07
CA LYS A 108 4.54 -11.64 15.77
C LYS A 108 5.86 -10.90 15.96
N SER A 109 6.86 -11.29 15.19
CA SER A 109 8.14 -10.59 15.20
C SER A 109 7.98 -9.13 14.74
N PHE A 110 8.57 -8.19 15.49
CA PHE A 110 8.63 -6.78 15.12
C PHE A 110 9.30 -6.55 13.75
N ALA A 111 10.21 -7.44 13.34
CA ALA A 111 10.85 -7.39 12.02
C ALA A 111 9.84 -7.41 10.85
N LEU A 112 8.63 -7.91 11.04
CA LEU A 112 7.58 -7.86 10.02
C LEU A 112 7.10 -6.44 9.75
N MET A 113 7.12 -5.55 10.75
CA MET A 113 6.79 -4.13 10.58
C MET A 113 7.86 -3.39 9.76
N LYS A 114 9.12 -3.76 9.90
CA LYS A 114 10.27 -3.10 9.23
C LYS A 114 10.13 -3.04 7.71
N LYS A 115 9.50 -4.04 7.08
CA LYS A 115 9.26 -4.05 5.63
C LYS A 115 8.37 -2.90 5.14
N HIS A 116 7.54 -2.31 6.03
CA HIS A 116 6.65 -1.20 5.68
C HIS A 116 7.38 0.14 5.69
N TYR A 117 8.52 0.27 6.39
CA TYR A 117 9.24 1.55 6.49
C TYR A 117 9.70 2.07 5.12
N GLN A 118 10.09 1.19 4.19
CA GLN A 118 10.46 1.60 2.84
C GLN A 118 9.29 2.28 2.11
N ALA A 119 8.07 1.87 2.38
CA ALA A 119 6.89 2.42 1.74
C ALA A 119 6.45 3.77 2.32
N TYR A 120 6.84 4.09 3.57
CA TYR A 120 6.58 5.39 4.19
C TYR A 120 7.74 6.39 3.98
N VAL A 121 8.97 5.89 4.02
CA VAL A 121 10.20 6.72 4.08
C VAL A 121 10.85 6.75 2.71
N HIS A 122 10.37 7.63 1.82
CA HIS A 122 10.92 7.80 0.46
C HIS A 122 10.59 9.20 -0.09
N GLY A 123 11.33 9.64 -1.10
CA GLY A 123 11.03 10.86 -1.86
C GLY A 123 11.32 12.17 -1.12
N PHE A 124 12.26 12.17 -0.17
CA PHE A 124 12.74 13.36 0.54
C PHE A 124 14.20 13.18 0.95
N ASP A 125 14.88 14.28 1.23
CA ASP A 125 16.28 14.27 1.62
C ASP A 125 16.48 13.61 2.98
N GLY A 126 17.49 12.74 3.09
CA GLY A 126 17.75 11.95 4.31
C GLY A 126 16.87 10.70 4.46
N ALA A 127 16.00 10.38 3.49
CA ALA A 127 15.13 9.21 3.56
C ALA A 127 15.92 7.89 3.66
N LYS A 128 17.08 7.79 3.01
CA LYS A 128 17.93 6.59 3.07
C LYS A 128 18.50 6.40 4.47
N GLU A 129 19.04 7.47 5.06
CA GLU A 129 19.62 7.50 6.39
C GLU A 129 18.57 7.15 7.45
N LEU A 130 17.39 7.75 7.35
CA LEU A 130 16.28 7.44 8.25
C LEU A 130 15.87 5.96 8.14
N ARG A 131 15.72 5.41 6.93
CA ARG A 131 15.40 3.99 6.75
C ARG A 131 16.43 3.08 7.41
N THR A 132 17.73 3.37 7.21
CA THR A 132 18.80 2.60 7.82
C THR A 132 18.69 2.62 9.34
N ALA A 133 18.49 3.80 9.93
CA ALA A 133 18.31 3.92 11.37
C ALA A 133 17.08 3.19 11.90
N LEU A 134 15.95 3.24 11.19
CA LEU A 134 14.70 2.55 11.55
C LEU A 134 14.84 1.02 11.51
N MET A 135 15.64 0.48 10.58
CA MET A 135 15.88 -0.97 10.49
C MET A 135 16.60 -1.55 11.71
N GLU A 136 17.30 -0.72 12.48
CA GLU A 136 18.00 -1.11 13.72
C GLU A 136 17.07 -1.05 14.96
N ARG A 137 15.87 -0.45 14.87
CA ARG A 137 14.96 -0.33 16.01
C ARG A 137 14.18 -1.63 16.22
N GLU A 138 13.89 -1.95 17.48
CA GLU A 138 13.28 -3.23 17.87
C GLU A 138 11.89 -3.08 18.51
N ASP A 139 11.46 -1.83 18.78
CA ASP A 139 10.17 -1.49 19.33
C ASP A 139 9.63 -0.17 18.79
N ALA A 140 8.33 0.06 19.01
CA ALA A 140 7.63 1.24 18.50
C ALA A 140 8.12 2.55 19.15
N ALA A 141 8.50 2.54 20.41
CA ALA A 141 9.02 3.71 21.10
C ALA A 141 10.35 4.17 20.50
N ALA A 142 11.26 3.23 20.21
CA ALA A 142 12.53 3.52 19.56
C ALA A 142 12.34 4.05 18.13
N VAL A 143 11.35 3.53 17.38
CA VAL A 143 10.97 4.04 16.06
C VAL A 143 10.47 5.47 16.14
N ARG A 144 9.57 5.78 17.07
CA ARG A 144 9.04 7.12 17.30
C ARG A 144 10.15 8.10 17.64
N ASN A 145 10.99 7.79 18.64
CA ASN A 145 12.10 8.64 19.06
C ASN A 145 13.08 8.93 17.90
N CYS A 146 13.41 7.91 17.11
CA CYS A 146 14.26 8.06 15.94
C CYS A 146 13.65 8.99 14.88
N THR A 147 12.36 8.84 14.62
CA THR A 147 11.61 9.64 13.64
C THR A 147 11.49 11.09 14.10
N GLU A 148 11.14 11.33 15.36
CA GLU A 148 11.05 12.69 15.91
C GLU A 148 12.39 13.43 15.92
N ALA A 149 13.48 12.72 16.25
CA ALA A 149 14.84 13.29 16.19
C ALA A 149 15.21 13.67 14.75
N PHE A 150 14.83 12.85 13.77
CA PHE A 150 15.04 13.14 12.36
C PHE A 150 14.22 14.37 11.92
N VAL A 151 12.93 14.43 12.25
CA VAL A 151 12.05 15.56 11.91
C VAL A 151 12.60 16.85 12.50
N LYS A 152 12.94 16.88 13.80
CA LYS A 152 13.52 18.07 14.48
C LYS A 152 14.81 18.55 13.83
N LYS A 153 15.67 17.64 13.39
CA LYS A 153 16.93 18.00 12.72
C LYS A 153 16.71 18.58 11.33
N ASN A 154 15.62 18.22 10.66
CA ASN A 154 15.35 18.55 9.27
C ASN A 154 14.05 19.38 9.10
N ASP A 155 13.64 20.11 10.15
CA ASP A 155 12.37 20.88 10.17
C ASP A 155 12.25 21.86 8.99
N CYS A 156 13.38 22.42 8.54
CA CYS A 156 13.47 23.28 7.36
C CYS A 156 13.17 22.56 6.02
N LEU A 157 13.29 21.22 5.98
CA LEU A 157 13.09 20.42 4.76
C LEU A 157 11.67 19.83 4.67
N MET A 158 10.92 19.83 5.77
CA MET A 158 9.63 19.15 5.86
C MET A 158 8.46 19.96 5.29
N ASP A 159 8.63 21.28 5.15
CA ASP A 159 7.58 22.21 4.66
C ASP A 159 7.54 22.32 3.11
N HIS A 160 8.58 21.85 2.42
CA HIS A 160 8.79 22.09 0.98
C HIS A 160 8.30 20.92 0.09
N GLY A 161 7.38 20.08 0.56
CA GLY A 161 6.73 19.04 -0.25
C GLY A 161 5.65 19.58 -1.21
N ARG A 162 5.58 20.88 -1.49
CA ARG A 162 4.51 21.51 -2.27
C ARG A 162 4.88 22.01 -3.67
N GLU A 163 6.13 21.91 -4.10
CA GLU A 163 6.48 22.38 -5.45
C GLU A 163 7.42 21.41 -6.15
N SER A 164 6.86 20.51 -6.94
CA SER A 164 7.44 20.02 -8.20
C SER A 164 6.40 19.22 -8.96
N GLY A 165 5.79 19.85 -9.94
CA GLY A 165 5.20 19.52 -11.20
C GLY A 165 4.50 18.18 -11.45
#